data_8c043b1fe5e9bfb6e281ae1dcfb083e1
#
_entry.id   8c043b1fe5e9bfb6e281ae1dcfb083e1
#
_cell.length_a   1.000
_cell.length_b   1.000
_cell.length_c   1.000
_cell.angle_alpha   90.00
_cell.angle_beta   90.00
_cell.angle_gamma   90.00
#
_symmetry.space_group_name_H-M   'P 1'
#
loop_
_entity.id
_entity.type
_entity.pdbx_description
1 polymer ?
#
loop_
_entity_poly.entity_id
_entity_poly.type
_entity_poly.pdbx_seq_one_letter_code
_entity_poly.pdbx_strand_id
1 'polypeptide(L)'
;MLVNMKDMLDNASRDGYAVMAVNSVNMEMVRAVIEAANEEHSPIIVQMGVGQMSKLAHPDDIVPMVINMAERADVPVCLNLDHGPSLEAELMAIHKGFTNVMIDASSLPYEENVKRTRMIVELAHAKGISVEGELGHVGQAADGDGKTSDMYTNVEQAKDYVARTGIDALAVAIGTAHGKYPEGFVPTLDFNRLAELKAALNMPLVLHGGSGSG
;
A
#
# COMPACT_ATOMS: atom_id res chain seq x y z
N MET A 1 1.76 -15.21 11.71
CA MET A 1 2.74 -14.26 12.35
C MET A 1 2.41 -12.84 11.91
N LEU A 2 1.98 -11.97 12.81
CA LEU A 2 1.73 -10.54 12.48
C LEU A 2 3.07 -9.79 12.39
N VAL A 3 3.33 -9.09 11.27
CA VAL A 3 4.58 -8.37 10.99
C VAL A 3 4.31 -7.00 10.36
N ASN A 4 5.29 -6.09 10.36
CA ASN A 4 5.22 -4.86 9.61
C ASN A 4 5.50 -5.10 8.11
N MET A 5 5.11 -4.15 7.26
CA MET A 5 5.28 -4.28 5.82
C MET A 5 6.75 -4.18 5.41
N LYS A 6 7.54 -3.33 6.07
CA LYS A 6 8.94 -3.10 5.73
C LYS A 6 9.73 -4.40 5.70
N ASP A 7 9.74 -5.15 6.81
CA ASP A 7 10.53 -6.38 6.93
C ASP A 7 10.07 -7.45 5.91
N MET A 8 8.77 -7.52 5.65
CA MET A 8 8.19 -8.41 4.64
C MET A 8 8.67 -8.05 3.23
N LEU A 9 8.59 -6.77 2.85
CA LEU A 9 8.95 -6.32 1.50
C LEU A 9 10.46 -6.24 1.27
N ASP A 10 11.26 -5.98 2.29
CA ASP A 10 12.72 -6.06 2.21
C ASP A 10 13.16 -7.49 1.89
N ASN A 11 12.54 -8.50 2.51
CA ASN A 11 12.76 -9.89 2.19
C ASN A 11 12.33 -10.23 0.75
N ALA A 12 11.14 -9.79 0.35
CA ALA A 12 10.64 -9.99 -1.01
C ALA A 12 11.56 -9.37 -2.06
N SER A 13 12.05 -8.13 -1.81
CA SER A 13 12.99 -7.43 -2.69
C SER A 13 14.33 -8.15 -2.82
N ARG A 14 14.86 -8.68 -1.71
CA ARG A 14 16.12 -9.44 -1.70
C ARG A 14 15.99 -10.77 -2.46
N ASP A 15 14.88 -11.45 -2.26
CA ASP A 15 14.68 -12.83 -2.75
C ASP A 15 13.96 -12.86 -4.11
N GLY A 16 13.56 -11.70 -4.65
CA GLY A 16 13.06 -11.53 -6.02
C GLY A 16 11.62 -12.00 -6.24
N TYR A 17 10.72 -11.80 -5.26
CA TYR A 17 9.29 -12.08 -5.40
C TYR A 17 8.43 -10.87 -5.05
N ALA A 18 7.16 -10.88 -5.45
CA ALA A 18 6.17 -9.89 -5.08
C ALA A 18 5.25 -10.40 -3.98
N VAL A 19 4.76 -9.51 -3.13
CA VAL A 19 3.75 -9.82 -2.10
C VAL A 19 2.41 -9.23 -2.52
N MET A 20 1.38 -10.06 -2.47
CA MET A 20 0.01 -9.63 -2.79
C MET A 20 -0.60 -8.86 -1.60
N ALA A 21 -1.29 -7.76 -1.90
CA ALA A 21 -2.09 -7.00 -0.94
C ALA A 21 -3.58 -7.15 -1.31
N VAL A 22 -4.37 -7.72 -0.39
CA VAL A 22 -5.76 -8.10 -0.65
C VAL A 22 -6.71 -7.33 0.26
N ASN A 23 -7.61 -6.55 -0.36
CA ASN A 23 -8.68 -5.89 0.37
C ASN A 23 -9.65 -6.91 0.96
N SER A 24 -9.78 -6.91 2.29
CA SER A 24 -10.56 -7.91 3.03
C SER A 24 -11.40 -7.23 4.10
N VAL A 25 -12.72 -7.28 3.96
CA VAL A 25 -13.67 -6.47 4.75
C VAL A 25 -14.64 -7.29 5.61
N ASN A 26 -14.48 -8.60 5.63
CA ASN A 26 -15.26 -9.49 6.50
C ASN A 26 -14.43 -10.72 6.89
N MET A 27 -14.96 -11.50 7.83
CA MET A 27 -14.27 -12.66 8.40
C MET A 27 -13.94 -13.72 7.33
N GLU A 28 -14.86 -13.97 6.42
CA GLU A 28 -14.71 -15.01 5.38
C GLU A 28 -13.60 -14.66 4.41
N MET A 29 -13.50 -13.39 4.00
CA MET A 29 -12.42 -12.90 3.14
C MET A 29 -11.07 -13.00 3.82
N VAL A 30 -10.96 -12.46 5.06
CA VAL A 30 -9.71 -12.51 5.83
C VAL A 30 -9.25 -13.94 6.04
N ARG A 31 -10.18 -14.84 6.40
CA ARG A 31 -9.90 -16.25 6.59
C ARG A 31 -9.41 -16.91 5.31
N ALA A 32 -10.12 -16.74 4.20
CA ALA A 32 -9.74 -17.34 2.92
C ALA A 32 -8.36 -16.86 2.45
N VAL A 33 -8.06 -15.57 2.60
CA VAL A 33 -6.77 -14.98 2.22
C VAL A 33 -5.61 -15.55 3.07
N ILE A 34 -5.79 -15.64 4.40
CA ILE A 34 -4.75 -16.19 5.29
C ILE A 34 -4.59 -17.71 5.11
N GLU A 35 -5.68 -18.46 4.92
CA GLU A 35 -5.61 -19.90 4.64
C GLU A 35 -4.87 -20.17 3.32
N ALA A 36 -5.19 -19.45 2.25
CA ALA A 36 -4.48 -19.56 0.98
C ALA A 36 -2.98 -19.20 1.12
N ALA A 37 -2.66 -18.15 1.87
CA ALA A 37 -1.26 -17.78 2.13
C ALA A 37 -0.50 -18.86 2.90
N ASN A 38 -1.13 -19.52 3.89
CA ASN A 38 -0.54 -20.65 4.61
C ASN A 38 -0.32 -21.86 3.66
N GLU A 39 -1.29 -22.21 2.81
CA GLU A 39 -1.19 -23.30 1.86
C GLU A 39 -0.05 -23.09 0.86
N GLU A 40 0.10 -21.86 0.37
CA GLU A 40 1.14 -21.47 -0.59
C GLU A 40 2.48 -21.11 0.06
N HIS A 41 2.58 -21.17 1.38
CA HIS A 41 3.77 -20.75 2.15
C HIS A 41 4.27 -19.34 1.78
N SER A 42 3.35 -18.44 1.47
CA SER A 42 3.62 -17.10 0.99
C SER A 42 3.24 -16.02 2.00
N PRO A 43 4.05 -14.96 2.18
CA PRO A 43 3.63 -13.81 2.97
C PRO A 43 2.46 -13.10 2.30
N ILE A 44 1.62 -12.44 3.10
CA ILE A 44 0.42 -11.76 2.60
C ILE A 44 0.17 -10.43 3.31
N ILE A 45 -0.34 -9.45 2.58
CA ILE A 45 -0.83 -8.19 3.13
C ILE A 45 -2.36 -8.22 3.09
N VAL A 46 -2.97 -8.19 4.27
CA VAL A 46 -4.41 -7.97 4.44
C VAL A 46 -4.62 -6.48 4.59
N GLN A 47 -5.40 -5.88 3.71
CA GLN A 47 -5.58 -4.42 3.72
C GLN A 47 -7.04 -4.01 3.69
N MET A 48 -7.30 -2.78 4.12
CA MET A 48 -8.61 -2.15 4.04
C MET A 48 -8.49 -0.64 4.09
N GLY A 49 -9.27 0.03 3.23
CA GLY A 49 -9.35 1.48 3.20
C GLY A 49 -10.41 2.04 4.14
N VAL A 50 -10.32 3.32 4.46
CA VAL A 50 -11.26 4.03 5.34
C VAL A 50 -12.71 3.92 4.85
N GLY A 51 -12.92 4.07 3.54
CA GLY A 51 -14.25 3.95 2.94
C GLY A 51 -14.87 2.56 3.07
N GLN A 52 -14.05 1.52 3.08
CA GLN A 52 -14.48 0.15 3.30
C GLN A 52 -14.83 -0.08 4.78
N MET A 53 -13.97 0.38 5.68
CA MET A 53 -14.20 0.26 7.13
C MET A 53 -15.47 1.01 7.57
N SER A 54 -15.71 2.21 7.05
CA SER A 54 -16.90 2.99 7.40
C SER A 54 -18.23 2.38 6.92
N LYS A 55 -18.21 1.59 5.84
CA LYS A 55 -19.42 1.07 5.19
C LYS A 55 -19.66 -0.42 5.44
N LEU A 56 -18.60 -1.21 5.60
CA LEU A 56 -18.68 -2.66 5.56
C LEU A 56 -18.21 -3.33 6.86
N ALA A 57 -17.23 -2.77 7.56
CA ALA A 57 -16.65 -3.41 8.73
C ALA A 57 -16.03 -2.37 9.69
N HIS A 58 -16.71 -2.12 10.80
CA HIS A 58 -16.19 -1.17 11.79
C HIS A 58 -14.79 -1.60 12.29
N PRO A 59 -13.83 -0.67 12.42
CA PRO A 59 -12.46 -1.01 12.84
C PRO A 59 -12.39 -1.75 14.19
N ASP A 60 -13.29 -1.44 15.12
CA ASP A 60 -13.32 -2.09 16.45
C ASP A 60 -13.68 -3.58 16.37
N ASP A 61 -14.38 -4.00 15.33
CA ASP A 61 -14.79 -5.38 15.15
C ASP A 61 -13.79 -6.16 14.28
N ILE A 62 -13.41 -5.57 13.13
CA ILE A 62 -12.61 -6.31 12.14
C ILE A 62 -11.12 -6.37 12.52
N VAL A 63 -10.53 -5.30 13.04
CA VAL A 63 -9.09 -5.25 13.31
C VAL A 63 -8.64 -6.29 14.34
N PRO A 64 -9.30 -6.43 15.53
CA PRO A 64 -8.95 -7.47 16.49
C PRO A 64 -9.08 -8.90 15.90
N MET A 65 -10.07 -9.11 15.05
CA MET A 65 -10.27 -10.38 14.36
C MET A 65 -9.12 -10.70 13.41
N VAL A 66 -8.71 -9.73 12.57
CA VAL A 66 -7.57 -9.88 11.64
C VAL A 66 -6.28 -10.16 12.41
N ILE A 67 -6.00 -9.39 13.46
CA ILE A 67 -4.82 -9.57 14.31
C ILE A 67 -4.80 -11.00 14.88
N ASN A 68 -5.91 -11.45 15.45
CA ASN A 68 -6.02 -12.79 16.03
C ASN A 68 -5.79 -13.92 14.98
N MET A 69 -6.29 -13.74 13.76
CA MET A 69 -6.04 -14.70 12.66
C MET A 69 -4.59 -14.64 12.19
N ALA A 70 -4.03 -13.45 12.03
CA ALA A 70 -2.65 -13.24 11.59
C ALA A 70 -1.62 -13.80 12.59
N GLU A 71 -1.86 -13.67 13.90
CA GLU A 71 -0.98 -14.23 14.93
C GLU A 71 -0.89 -15.76 14.88
N ARG A 72 -1.97 -16.42 14.45
CA ARG A 72 -2.05 -17.88 14.30
C ARG A 72 -1.59 -18.39 12.94
N ALA A 73 -1.32 -17.49 12.00
CA ALA A 73 -0.83 -17.87 10.68
C ALA A 73 0.60 -18.41 10.74
N ASP A 74 0.88 -19.39 9.89
CA ASP A 74 2.21 -20.00 9.75
C ASP A 74 3.16 -19.12 8.90
N VAL A 75 2.60 -18.19 8.14
CA VAL A 75 3.31 -17.23 7.29
C VAL A 75 3.25 -15.80 7.83
N PRO A 76 4.16 -14.92 7.41
CA PRO A 76 4.07 -13.50 7.71
C PRO A 76 2.79 -12.86 7.16
N VAL A 77 2.06 -12.14 8.01
CA VAL A 77 0.86 -11.37 7.64
C VAL A 77 1.04 -9.93 8.08
N CYS A 78 0.87 -8.99 7.17
CA CYS A 78 0.82 -7.55 7.47
C CYS A 78 -0.63 -7.06 7.42
N LEU A 79 -1.01 -6.23 8.38
CA LEU A 79 -2.30 -5.52 8.37
C LEU A 79 -2.06 -4.07 7.95
N ASN A 80 -2.56 -3.70 6.76
CA ASN A 80 -2.32 -2.42 6.12
C ASN A 80 -3.57 -1.52 6.08
N LEU A 81 -3.42 -0.25 6.47
CA LEU A 81 -4.36 0.81 6.09
C LEU A 81 -4.06 1.22 4.63
N ASP A 82 -5.02 0.98 3.75
CA ASP A 82 -4.96 1.29 2.32
C ASP A 82 -5.52 2.71 2.08
N HIS A 83 -4.74 3.59 1.47
CA HIS A 83 -5.08 4.99 1.20
C HIS A 83 -5.68 5.76 2.39
N GLY A 84 -4.88 6.02 3.39
CA GLY A 84 -5.24 6.91 4.50
C GLY A 84 -5.34 8.37 4.03
N PRO A 85 -6.55 8.96 4.02
CA PRO A 85 -6.76 10.29 3.43
C PRO A 85 -6.46 11.44 4.39
N SER A 86 -6.23 11.15 5.66
CA SER A 86 -6.12 12.18 6.69
C SER A 86 -5.33 11.72 7.90
N LEU A 87 -4.78 12.68 8.64
CA LEU A 87 -4.10 12.41 9.92
C LEU A 87 -4.99 11.63 10.90
N GLU A 88 -6.29 11.91 10.93
CA GLU A 88 -7.25 11.22 11.82
C GLU A 88 -7.33 9.72 11.47
N ALA A 89 -7.41 9.39 10.18
CA ALA A 89 -7.46 8.01 9.69
C ALA A 89 -6.17 7.25 10.05
N GLU A 90 -5.02 7.89 9.85
CA GLU A 90 -3.72 7.32 10.19
C GLU A 90 -3.57 7.09 11.69
N LEU A 91 -3.92 8.06 12.52
CA LEU A 91 -3.87 7.92 13.97
C LEU A 91 -4.84 6.83 14.47
N MET A 92 -6.02 6.73 13.87
CA MET A 92 -6.97 5.64 14.15
C MET A 92 -6.32 4.29 13.85
N ALA A 93 -5.73 4.10 12.67
CA ALA A 93 -5.09 2.85 12.27
C ALA A 93 -3.90 2.49 13.18
N ILE A 94 -3.02 3.45 13.48
CA ILE A 94 -1.91 3.30 14.42
C ILE A 94 -2.42 2.90 15.82
N HIS A 95 -3.51 3.50 16.29
CA HIS A 95 -4.09 3.18 17.59
C HIS A 95 -4.74 1.79 17.62
N LYS A 96 -5.38 1.37 16.53
CA LYS A 96 -6.07 0.09 16.41
C LYS A 96 -5.15 -1.11 16.24
N GLY A 97 -3.88 -0.90 15.90
CA GLY A 97 -2.89 -1.98 15.78
C GLY A 97 -2.63 -2.44 14.35
N PHE A 98 -2.87 -1.56 13.38
CA PHE A 98 -2.33 -1.77 12.04
C PHE A 98 -0.80 -1.84 12.11
N THR A 99 -0.21 -2.70 11.30
CA THR A 99 1.24 -2.89 11.26
C THR A 99 1.91 -2.16 10.11
N ASN A 100 1.10 -1.64 9.19
CA ASN A 100 1.47 -0.65 8.19
C ASN A 100 0.35 0.37 8.01
N VAL A 101 0.71 1.60 7.65
CA VAL A 101 -0.22 2.64 7.24
C VAL A 101 0.28 3.28 5.95
N MET A 102 -0.64 3.53 5.02
CA MET A 102 -0.35 4.25 3.79
C MET A 102 -0.96 5.65 3.85
N ILE A 103 -0.11 6.67 3.87
CA ILE A 103 -0.55 8.05 3.71
C ILE A 103 -0.67 8.40 2.23
N ASP A 104 -1.89 8.71 1.81
CA ASP A 104 -2.15 9.18 0.45
C ASP A 104 -2.38 10.70 0.44
N ALA A 105 -1.29 11.42 0.23
CA ALA A 105 -1.27 12.86 0.03
C ALA A 105 -0.81 13.25 -1.38
N SER A 106 -0.87 12.31 -2.34
CA SER A 106 -0.39 12.47 -3.72
C SER A 106 -1.13 13.55 -4.50
N SER A 107 -2.39 13.81 -4.16
CA SER A 107 -3.20 14.87 -4.75
C SER A 107 -2.86 16.29 -4.27
N LEU A 108 -2.03 16.43 -3.25
CA LEU A 108 -1.63 17.71 -2.67
C LEU A 108 -0.37 18.26 -3.36
N PRO A 109 -0.07 19.57 -3.21
CA PRO A 109 1.21 20.10 -3.60
C PRO A 109 2.36 19.32 -2.96
N TYR A 110 3.43 19.11 -3.71
CA TYR A 110 4.56 18.27 -3.32
C TYR A 110 5.09 18.52 -1.90
N GLU A 111 5.32 19.79 -1.52
CA GLU A 111 5.82 20.14 -0.20
C GLU A 111 4.83 19.79 0.93
N GLU A 112 3.54 19.85 0.67
CA GLU A 112 2.52 19.45 1.63
C GLU A 112 2.45 17.92 1.75
N ASN A 113 2.61 17.19 0.63
CA ASN A 113 2.73 15.73 0.65
C ASN A 113 3.95 15.31 1.51
N VAL A 114 5.15 15.86 1.23
CA VAL A 114 6.36 15.59 2.02
C VAL A 114 6.14 15.86 3.50
N LYS A 115 5.57 17.00 3.85
CA LYS A 115 5.33 17.41 5.24
C LYS A 115 4.38 16.45 5.98
N ARG A 116 3.26 16.09 5.34
CA ARG A 116 2.28 15.18 5.94
C ARG A 116 2.83 13.79 6.10
N THR A 117 3.45 13.27 5.06
CA THR A 117 4.06 11.94 5.07
C THR A 117 5.12 11.82 6.15
N ARG A 118 6.03 12.79 6.25
CA ARG A 118 7.05 12.81 7.29
C ARG A 118 6.44 12.77 8.71
N MET A 119 5.40 13.55 8.94
CA MET A 119 4.71 13.56 10.24
C MET A 119 4.14 12.17 10.59
N ILE A 120 3.52 11.48 9.62
CA ILE A 120 3.01 10.13 9.84
C ILE A 120 4.14 9.15 10.08
N VAL A 121 5.24 9.24 9.34
CA VAL A 121 6.44 8.41 9.55
C VAL A 121 6.95 8.54 10.98
N GLU A 122 7.13 9.75 11.49
CA GLU A 122 7.60 9.99 12.85
C GLU A 122 6.67 9.35 13.91
N LEU A 123 5.35 9.43 13.71
CA LEU A 123 4.36 8.85 14.63
C LEU A 123 4.29 7.32 14.56
N ALA A 124 4.30 6.75 13.34
CA ALA A 124 4.19 5.32 13.11
C ALA A 124 5.46 4.58 13.53
N HIS A 125 6.63 5.08 13.14
CA HIS A 125 7.92 4.49 13.49
C HIS A 125 8.16 4.45 15.01
N ALA A 126 7.66 5.43 15.77
CA ALA A 126 7.71 5.42 17.23
C ALA A 126 6.98 4.21 17.84
N LYS A 127 6.14 3.52 17.09
CA LYS A 127 5.41 2.31 17.48
C LYS A 127 5.83 1.04 16.71
N GLY A 128 6.88 1.12 15.89
CA GLY A 128 7.34 0.00 15.07
C GLY A 128 6.43 -0.33 13.88
N ILE A 129 5.56 0.61 13.49
CA ILE A 129 4.64 0.50 12.36
C ILE A 129 5.34 1.09 11.12
N SER A 130 5.35 0.35 10.02
CA SER A 130 5.90 0.83 8.76
C SER A 130 4.95 1.78 8.03
N VAL A 131 5.52 2.59 7.13
CA VAL A 131 4.76 3.61 6.38
C VAL A 131 5.01 3.48 4.90
N GLU A 132 3.92 3.44 4.15
CA GLU A 132 3.90 3.60 2.70
C GLU A 132 3.49 5.03 2.36
N GLY A 133 4.21 5.65 1.43
CA GLY A 133 3.86 6.94 0.86
C GLY A 133 3.55 6.82 -0.61
N GLU A 134 2.85 7.80 -1.19
CA GLU A 134 2.54 7.83 -2.62
C GLU A 134 3.10 9.09 -3.29
N LEU A 135 3.69 8.89 -4.48
CA LEU A 135 4.18 9.94 -5.35
C LEU A 135 3.87 9.64 -6.82
N GLY A 136 3.38 10.65 -7.51
CA GLY A 136 2.70 10.52 -8.78
C GLY A 136 1.20 10.44 -8.56
N HIS A 137 0.44 10.17 -9.60
CA HIS A 137 -1.02 10.07 -9.48
C HIS A 137 -1.51 8.72 -10.00
N VAL A 138 -1.98 7.88 -9.10
CA VAL A 138 -2.74 6.67 -9.42
C VAL A 138 -4.22 7.07 -9.43
N GLY A 139 -4.72 7.47 -10.60
CA GLY A 139 -6.07 8.00 -10.76
C GLY A 139 -7.16 6.94 -10.74
N GLN A 140 -8.33 7.29 -11.28
CA GLN A 140 -9.49 6.41 -11.40
C GLN A 140 -9.71 6.00 -12.85
N ALA A 141 -9.83 4.71 -13.13
CA ALA A 141 -10.08 4.18 -14.47
C ALA A 141 -11.38 4.72 -15.09
N ALA A 142 -12.40 5.00 -14.25
CA ALA A 142 -13.67 5.59 -14.68
C ALA A 142 -13.52 7.04 -15.21
N ASP A 143 -12.52 7.78 -14.74
CA ASP A 143 -12.21 9.15 -15.15
C ASP A 143 -11.28 9.19 -16.38
N GLY A 144 -10.84 8.01 -16.86
CA GLY A 144 -9.96 7.86 -17.99
C GLY A 144 -8.49 8.01 -17.67
N ASP A 145 -8.13 7.93 -16.38
CA ASP A 145 -6.75 7.95 -15.91
C ASP A 145 -5.96 6.70 -16.35
N GLY A 146 -4.64 6.77 -16.26
CA GLY A 146 -3.74 5.72 -16.76
C GLY A 146 -3.37 5.86 -18.24
N LYS A 147 -3.75 6.97 -18.89
CA LYS A 147 -3.48 7.22 -20.33
C LYS A 147 -2.35 8.23 -20.59
N THR A 148 -1.92 8.98 -19.59
CA THR A 148 -0.95 10.07 -19.77
C THR A 148 0.28 9.87 -18.88
N SER A 149 1.47 10.00 -19.49
CA SER A 149 2.77 9.88 -18.80
C SER A 149 3.06 11.04 -17.82
N ASP A 150 2.31 12.13 -17.92
CA ASP A 150 2.49 13.30 -17.05
C ASP A 150 2.11 13.01 -15.58
N MET A 151 1.38 11.92 -15.36
CA MET A 151 0.98 11.44 -14.04
C MET A 151 1.99 10.47 -13.42
N TYR A 152 2.97 10.02 -14.20
CA TYR A 152 3.95 9.02 -13.73
C TYR A 152 4.90 9.59 -12.70
N THR A 153 5.33 8.74 -11.79
CA THR A 153 6.30 9.11 -10.74
C THR A 153 7.61 9.56 -11.37
N ASN A 154 8.05 10.77 -11.02
CA ASN A 154 9.33 11.31 -11.45
C ASN A 154 10.46 10.77 -10.56
N VAL A 155 11.54 10.26 -11.17
CA VAL A 155 12.63 9.59 -10.45
C VAL A 155 13.38 10.52 -9.49
N GLU A 156 13.73 11.73 -9.93
CA GLU A 156 14.48 12.68 -9.08
C GLU A 156 13.61 13.20 -7.93
N GLN A 157 12.32 13.44 -8.20
CA GLN A 157 11.37 13.81 -7.17
C GLN A 157 11.16 12.67 -6.15
N ALA A 158 11.14 11.41 -6.60
CA ALA A 158 11.03 10.25 -5.73
C ALA A 158 12.24 10.10 -4.80
N LYS A 159 13.46 10.36 -5.29
CA LYS A 159 14.68 10.37 -4.46
C LYS A 159 14.60 11.42 -3.36
N ASP A 160 14.19 12.63 -3.69
CA ASP A 160 14.01 13.71 -2.71
C ASP A 160 12.91 13.37 -1.71
N TYR A 161 11.78 12.85 -2.19
CA TYR A 161 10.65 12.45 -1.36
C TYR A 161 11.02 11.39 -0.32
N VAL A 162 11.65 10.31 -0.74
CA VAL A 162 12.10 9.22 0.15
C VAL A 162 13.10 9.74 1.18
N ALA A 163 14.09 10.54 0.74
CA ALA A 163 15.12 11.09 1.63
C ALA A 163 14.53 12.03 2.70
N ARG A 164 13.48 12.79 2.36
CA ARG A 164 12.87 13.78 3.25
C ARG A 164 11.79 13.20 4.15
N THR A 165 11.10 12.16 3.70
CA THR A 165 9.99 11.56 4.45
C THR A 165 10.41 10.39 5.33
N GLY A 166 11.33 9.55 4.85
CA GLY A 166 11.79 8.35 5.55
C GLY A 166 10.77 7.20 5.51
N ILE A 167 9.93 7.13 4.48
CA ILE A 167 8.98 6.03 4.25
C ILE A 167 9.70 4.69 4.04
N ASP A 168 8.98 3.59 4.25
CA ASP A 168 9.49 2.22 4.13
C ASP A 168 9.16 1.58 2.78
N ALA A 169 8.10 2.04 2.11
CA ALA A 169 7.71 1.64 0.77
C ALA A 169 7.12 2.83 0.01
N LEU A 170 7.27 2.83 -1.32
CA LEU A 170 6.74 3.89 -2.18
C LEU A 170 5.74 3.33 -3.18
N ALA A 171 4.50 3.82 -3.11
CA ALA A 171 3.51 3.64 -4.16
C ALA A 171 3.85 4.54 -5.35
N VAL A 172 3.94 3.92 -6.53
CA VAL A 172 4.38 4.57 -7.77
C VAL A 172 3.32 4.51 -8.85
N ALA A 173 3.18 5.59 -9.61
CA ALA A 173 2.34 5.67 -10.79
C ALA A 173 3.18 5.34 -12.03
N ILE A 174 2.83 4.26 -12.71
CA ILE A 174 3.48 3.78 -13.95
C ILE A 174 2.47 3.41 -15.05
N GLY A 175 1.21 3.87 -14.92
CA GLY A 175 0.17 3.65 -15.93
C GLY A 175 -1.04 2.84 -15.46
N THR A 176 -1.11 2.45 -14.21
CA THR A 176 -2.33 1.87 -13.61
C THR A 176 -3.29 2.95 -13.11
N ALA A 177 -4.56 2.57 -12.93
CA ALA A 177 -5.57 3.39 -12.28
C ALA A 177 -6.52 2.50 -11.45
N HIS A 178 -7.09 3.06 -10.39
CA HIS A 178 -8.05 2.35 -9.54
C HIS A 178 -9.38 2.08 -10.23
N GLY A 179 -10.04 1.02 -9.83
CA GLY A 179 -11.37 0.65 -10.30
C GLY A 179 -11.35 -0.27 -11.52
N LYS A 180 -12.53 -0.47 -12.11
CA LYS A 180 -12.71 -1.36 -13.25
C LYS A 180 -12.42 -0.61 -14.54
N TYR A 181 -11.48 -1.11 -15.32
CA TYR A 181 -11.22 -0.58 -16.66
C TYR A 181 -12.42 -0.82 -17.59
N PRO A 182 -12.64 0.09 -18.57
CA PRO A 182 -13.62 -0.15 -19.62
C PRO A 182 -13.38 -1.46 -20.35
N GLU A 183 -14.44 -2.10 -20.84
CA GLU A 183 -14.34 -3.35 -21.58
C GLU A 183 -13.40 -3.19 -22.81
N GLY A 184 -12.46 -4.11 -22.93
CA GLY A 184 -11.45 -4.10 -24.00
C GLY A 184 -10.28 -3.13 -23.79
N PHE A 185 -10.24 -2.38 -22.68
CA PHE A 185 -9.09 -1.54 -22.36
C PHE A 185 -8.15 -2.29 -21.40
N VAL A 186 -6.88 -2.36 -21.77
CA VAL A 186 -5.79 -2.85 -20.92
C VAL A 186 -4.79 -1.71 -20.75
N PRO A 187 -4.45 -1.31 -19.52
CA PRO A 187 -3.48 -0.25 -19.29
C PRO A 187 -2.09 -0.67 -19.77
N THR A 188 -1.34 0.30 -20.26
CA THR A 188 0.07 0.08 -20.63
C THR A 188 0.95 0.50 -19.49
N LEU A 189 1.65 -0.46 -18.91
CA LEU A 189 2.58 -0.22 -17.80
C LEU A 189 3.95 0.20 -18.31
N ASP A 190 4.51 1.26 -17.74
CA ASP A 190 5.88 1.70 -18.03
C ASP A 190 6.90 0.94 -17.15
N PHE A 191 7.28 -0.26 -17.60
CA PHE A 191 8.28 -1.07 -16.92
C PHE A 191 9.68 -0.45 -16.92
N ASN A 192 9.99 0.42 -17.88
CA ASN A 192 11.27 1.15 -17.89
C ASN A 192 11.30 2.13 -16.72
N ARG A 193 10.22 2.90 -16.52
CA ARG A 193 10.07 3.79 -15.37
C ARG A 193 10.13 3.04 -14.04
N LEU A 194 9.50 1.87 -13.94
CA LEU A 194 9.58 1.02 -12.75
C LEU A 194 11.02 0.59 -12.46
N ALA A 195 11.76 0.17 -13.48
CA ALA A 195 13.16 -0.22 -13.35
C ALA A 195 14.07 0.96 -12.94
N GLU A 196 13.85 2.15 -13.53
CA GLU A 196 14.56 3.38 -13.15
C GLU A 196 14.33 3.75 -11.68
N LEU A 197 13.07 3.73 -11.24
CA LEU A 197 12.70 3.99 -9.84
C LEU A 197 13.33 2.96 -8.90
N LYS A 198 13.24 1.67 -9.23
CA LYS A 198 13.85 0.62 -8.40
C LYS A 198 15.35 0.77 -8.27
N ALA A 199 16.04 1.07 -9.35
CA ALA A 199 17.49 1.29 -9.35
C ALA A 199 17.89 2.55 -8.56
N ALA A 200 17.10 3.61 -8.66
CA ALA A 200 17.40 4.89 -8.01
C ALA A 200 17.14 4.88 -6.49
N LEU A 201 16.11 4.16 -6.05
CA LEU A 201 15.63 4.21 -4.65
C LEU A 201 16.14 3.05 -3.80
N ASN A 202 16.41 1.89 -4.41
CA ASN A 202 16.82 0.65 -3.72
C ASN A 202 15.92 0.30 -2.52
N MET A 203 14.63 0.51 -2.65
CA MET A 203 13.59 0.23 -1.66
C MET A 203 12.42 -0.55 -2.26
N PRO A 204 11.50 -1.11 -1.45
CA PRO A 204 10.26 -1.68 -1.94
C PRO A 204 9.40 -0.65 -2.68
N LEU A 205 8.86 -1.05 -3.83
CA LEU A 205 7.88 -0.28 -4.61
C LEU A 205 6.54 -0.98 -4.56
N VAL A 206 5.46 -0.21 -4.52
CA VAL A 206 4.09 -0.72 -4.48
C VAL A 206 3.34 -0.26 -5.73
N LEU A 207 2.56 -1.18 -6.31
CA LEU A 207 1.71 -0.91 -7.46
C LEU A 207 0.25 -0.94 -7.03
N HIS A 208 -0.41 0.21 -7.10
CA HIS A 208 -1.85 0.35 -6.93
C HIS A 208 -2.60 0.22 -8.26
N GLY A 209 -3.91 -0.02 -8.21
CA GLY A 209 -4.74 -0.12 -9.40
C GLY A 209 -4.46 -1.34 -10.27
N GLY A 210 -3.86 -2.40 -9.72
CA GLY A 210 -3.46 -3.59 -10.47
C GLY A 210 -4.60 -4.52 -10.90
N SER A 211 -5.81 -4.38 -10.36
CA SER A 211 -6.95 -5.24 -10.70
C SER A 211 -7.36 -5.06 -12.16
N GLY A 212 -7.13 -6.09 -13.00
CA GLY A 212 -7.46 -6.05 -14.43
C GLY A 212 -6.40 -5.39 -15.32
N SER A 213 -5.19 -5.22 -14.83
CA SER A 213 -4.09 -4.65 -15.62
C SER A 213 -3.35 -5.66 -16.52
N GLY A 214 -3.72 -6.93 -16.49
CA GLY A 214 -3.14 -8.00 -17.31
C GLY A 214 -2.69 -9.19 -16.50
#